data_eb387d237764f53dd829c8be48f822be
#
_entry.id   eb387d237764f53dd829c8be48f822be
#
_cell.length_a   1.000
_cell.length_b   1.000
_cell.length_c   1.000
_cell.angle_alpha   90.00
_cell.angle_beta   90.00
_cell.angle_gamma   90.00
#
_symmetry.space_group_name_H-M   'P 1'
#
loop_
_entity.id
_entity.type
_entity.pdbx_description
1 polymer ?
#
loop_
_entity_poly.entity_id
_entity_poly.type
_entity_poly.pdbx_seq_one_letter_code
_entity_poly.pdbx_strand_id
1 'polypeptide(L)'
;MKDTMTEFSFCDWFQKSAERKNQFSYEGLKALYEYLVNLEDDIGEEFEFDPIALCCEYTEYENLKDFQKQHEWALMLDEIRLFTSLIEIPGSDRFIVQNF
;
A
#
# COMPACT_ATOMS: atom_id res chain seq x y z
N MET A 1 0.81 -2.31 14.81
CA MET A 1 1.58 -3.51 14.42
C MET A 1 2.36 -4.04 15.62
N LYS A 2 2.59 -5.33 15.64
CA LYS A 2 3.34 -5.98 16.72
C LYS A 2 4.78 -5.47 16.79
N ASP A 3 5.43 -5.73 17.94
CA ASP A 3 6.83 -5.39 18.18
C ASP A 3 7.13 -3.89 18.15
N THR A 4 6.16 -3.08 18.61
CA THR A 4 6.30 -1.63 18.70
C THR A 4 6.64 -0.94 17.37
N MET A 5 6.23 -1.54 16.25
CA MET A 5 6.41 -0.93 14.93
C MET A 5 5.72 0.43 14.87
N THR A 6 6.47 1.45 14.49
CA THR A 6 5.97 2.81 14.29
C THR A 6 5.95 3.15 12.79
N GLU A 7 5.26 4.23 12.43
CA GLU A 7 5.29 4.71 11.05
C GLU A 7 6.72 4.97 10.58
N PHE A 8 7.55 5.56 11.44
CA PHE A 8 8.95 5.82 11.10
C PHE A 8 9.73 4.53 10.85
N SER A 9 9.64 3.55 11.75
CA SER A 9 10.39 2.29 11.60
C SER A 9 9.88 1.47 10.41
N PHE A 10 8.57 1.52 10.13
CA PHE A 10 7.98 0.87 8.96
C PHE A 10 8.56 1.44 7.66
N CYS A 11 8.53 2.77 7.51
CA CYS A 11 9.07 3.43 6.32
C CYS A 11 10.57 3.24 6.20
N ASP A 12 11.29 3.33 7.32
CA ASP A 12 12.74 3.21 7.37
C ASP A 12 13.22 1.85 6.87
N TRP A 13 12.52 0.79 7.25
CA TRP A 13 12.88 -0.55 6.80
C TRP A 13 12.91 -0.64 5.27
N PHE A 14 11.86 -0.13 4.61
CA PHE A 14 11.80 -0.16 3.14
C PHE A 14 12.86 0.70 2.50
N GLN A 15 13.10 1.88 3.05
CA GLN A 15 14.10 2.81 2.49
C GLN A 15 15.52 2.30 2.62
N LYS A 16 15.83 1.54 3.66
CA LYS A 16 17.14 0.94 3.86
C LYS A 16 17.35 -0.35 3.09
N SER A 17 16.30 -0.98 2.62
CA SER A 17 16.39 -2.21 1.85
C SER A 17 16.82 -1.92 0.42
N ALA A 18 17.96 -2.42 0.00
CA ALA A 18 18.47 -2.22 -1.35
C ALA A 18 17.54 -2.81 -2.42
N GLU A 19 16.82 -3.88 -2.08
CA GLU A 19 15.93 -4.57 -3.00
C GLU A 19 14.52 -3.99 -3.02
N ARG A 20 14.07 -3.36 -1.94
CA ARG A 20 12.67 -2.97 -1.72
C ARG A 20 12.43 -1.45 -1.68
N LYS A 21 13.49 -0.63 -1.67
CA LYS A 21 13.36 0.82 -1.50
C LYS A 21 12.53 1.51 -2.58
N ASN A 22 12.45 0.92 -3.77
CA ASN A 22 11.69 1.48 -4.89
C ASN A 22 10.30 0.85 -5.08
N GLN A 23 9.94 -0.10 -4.19
CA GLN A 23 8.65 -0.78 -4.28
C GLN A 23 7.49 0.17 -4.01
N PHE A 24 7.66 1.05 -3.03
CA PHE A 24 6.68 2.06 -2.65
C PHE A 24 7.36 3.41 -2.50
N SER A 25 6.65 4.49 -2.83
CA SER A 25 7.12 5.85 -2.52
C SER A 25 7.05 6.08 -1.01
N TYR A 26 7.75 7.11 -0.52
CA TYR A 26 7.68 7.46 0.91
C TYR A 26 6.25 7.78 1.34
N GLU A 27 5.55 8.58 0.55
CA GLU A 27 4.15 8.91 0.82
C GLU A 27 3.26 7.68 0.75
N GLY A 28 3.55 6.75 -0.16
CA GLY A 28 2.85 5.48 -0.27
C GLY A 28 3.05 4.61 0.96
N LEU A 29 4.27 4.56 1.50
CA LEU A 29 4.55 3.81 2.73
C LEU A 29 3.78 4.35 3.92
N LYS A 30 3.68 5.67 4.04
CA LYS A 30 2.90 6.31 5.11
C LYS A 30 1.41 5.97 4.99
N ALA A 31 0.88 6.05 3.78
CA ALA A 31 -0.53 5.71 3.52
C ALA A 31 -0.80 4.23 3.79
N LEU A 32 0.10 3.34 3.39
CA LEU A 32 -0.03 1.91 3.63
C LEU A 32 0.00 1.59 5.12
N TYR A 33 0.94 2.18 5.86
CA TYR A 33 1.01 1.99 7.31
C TYR A 33 -0.28 2.41 8.00
N GLU A 34 -0.80 3.60 7.67
CA GLU A 34 -2.03 4.10 8.25
C GLU A 34 -3.22 3.20 7.94
N TYR A 35 -3.31 2.73 6.69
CA TYR A 35 -4.35 1.78 6.29
C TYR A 35 -4.28 0.49 7.11
N LEU A 36 -3.09 -0.07 7.28
CA LEU A 36 -2.91 -1.32 8.03
C LEU A 36 -3.26 -1.15 9.51
N VAL A 37 -2.88 -0.03 10.11
CA VAL A 37 -3.21 0.26 11.52
C VAL A 37 -4.72 0.40 11.70
N ASN A 38 -5.39 1.10 10.79
CA ASN A 38 -6.83 1.24 10.83
C ASN A 38 -7.53 -0.10 10.65
N LEU A 39 -7.00 -0.96 9.78
CA LEU A 39 -7.54 -2.31 9.58
C LEU A 39 -7.37 -3.17 10.84
N GLU A 40 -6.24 -3.05 11.53
CA GLU A 40 -6.04 -3.74 12.82
C GLU A 40 -7.10 -3.34 13.85
N ASP A 41 -7.41 -2.05 13.94
CA ASP A 41 -8.44 -1.54 14.84
C ASP A 41 -9.83 -2.07 14.46
N ASP A 42 -10.14 -2.13 13.17
CA ASP A 42 -11.43 -2.59 12.67
C ASP A 42 -11.67 -4.08 12.98
N ILE A 43 -10.64 -4.91 12.85
CA ILE A 43 -10.79 -6.36 13.07
C ILE A 43 -10.41 -6.79 14.48
N GLY A 44 -9.81 -5.89 15.29
CA GLY A 44 -9.42 -6.18 16.66
C GLY A 44 -8.20 -7.10 16.80
N GLU A 45 -7.36 -7.17 15.78
CA GLU A 45 -6.15 -7.99 15.79
C GLU A 45 -4.94 -7.18 15.36
N GLU A 46 -3.75 -7.49 15.91
CA GLU A 46 -2.50 -6.88 15.45
C GLU A 46 -1.85 -7.75 14.39
N PHE A 47 -1.30 -7.10 13.37
CA PHE A 47 -0.54 -7.78 12.32
C PHE A 47 0.94 -7.85 12.67
N GLU A 48 1.58 -8.93 12.26
CA GLU A 48 3.04 -9.00 12.27
C GLU A 48 3.59 -8.19 11.08
N PHE A 49 4.72 -7.53 11.30
CA PHE A 49 5.39 -6.83 10.22
C PHE A 49 6.05 -7.84 9.29
N ASP A 50 5.51 -7.99 8.09
CA ASP A 50 6.05 -8.88 7.06
C ASP A 50 6.22 -8.08 5.76
N PRO A 51 7.36 -7.39 5.59
CA PRO A 51 7.57 -6.52 4.44
C PRO A 51 7.59 -7.26 3.11
N ILE A 52 8.04 -8.51 3.09
CA ILE A 52 8.08 -9.31 1.86
C ILE A 52 6.65 -9.63 1.42
N ALA A 53 5.78 -10.03 2.35
CA ALA A 53 4.37 -10.28 2.05
C ALA A 53 3.69 -9.00 1.56
N LEU A 54 3.97 -7.84 2.17
CA LEU A 54 3.39 -6.56 1.74
C LEU A 54 3.80 -6.22 0.31
N CYS A 55 5.06 -6.45 -0.05
CA CYS A 55 5.52 -6.22 -1.42
C CYS A 55 4.85 -7.15 -2.44
N CYS A 56 4.47 -8.36 -2.02
CA CYS A 56 3.77 -9.31 -2.87
C CYS A 56 2.27 -9.03 -2.96
N GLU A 57 1.67 -8.49 -1.90
CA GLU A 57 0.21 -8.29 -1.83
C GLU A 57 -0.25 -6.93 -2.33
N TYR A 58 0.61 -5.92 -2.32
CA TYR A 58 0.25 -4.54 -2.67
C TYR A 58 1.16 -4.00 -3.76
N THR A 59 0.58 -3.18 -4.64
CA THR A 59 1.33 -2.53 -5.72
C THR A 59 0.93 -1.05 -5.77
N GLU A 60 1.92 -0.17 -5.83
CA GLU A 60 1.69 1.26 -5.98
C GLU A 60 1.72 1.63 -7.46
N TYR A 61 0.75 2.43 -7.89
CA TYR A 61 0.66 2.96 -9.25
C TYR A 61 0.79 4.47 -9.23
N GLU A 62 1.37 5.05 -10.27
CA GLU A 62 1.56 6.49 -10.36
C GLU A 62 0.24 7.23 -10.59
N ASN A 63 -0.67 6.61 -11.33
CA ASN A 63 -1.99 7.16 -11.65
C ASN A 63 -2.86 6.08 -12.28
N LEU A 64 -4.10 6.44 -12.62
CA LEU A 64 -5.03 5.50 -13.24
C LEU A 64 -4.52 4.98 -14.58
N LYS A 65 -3.85 5.81 -15.37
CA LYS A 65 -3.28 5.37 -16.66
C LYS A 65 -2.23 4.28 -16.49
N ASP A 66 -1.41 4.38 -15.44
CA ASP A 66 -0.41 3.36 -15.13
C ASP A 66 -1.07 2.02 -14.80
N PHE A 67 -2.14 2.06 -14.01
CA PHE A 67 -2.94 0.87 -13.70
C PHE A 67 -3.58 0.28 -14.97
N GLN A 68 -4.10 1.12 -15.84
CA GLN A 68 -4.78 0.71 -17.08
C GLN A 68 -3.86 -0.02 -18.07
N LYS A 69 -2.55 0.13 -17.96
CA LYS A 69 -1.61 -0.60 -18.81
C LYS A 69 -1.75 -2.11 -18.66
N GLN A 70 -2.17 -2.57 -17.47
CA GLN A 70 -2.37 -3.99 -17.19
C GLN A 70 -3.84 -4.36 -16.99
N HIS A 71 -4.68 -3.36 -16.73
CA HIS A 71 -6.11 -3.55 -16.39
C HIS A 71 -6.95 -2.55 -17.16
N GLU A 72 -7.13 -2.79 -18.45
CA GLU A 72 -7.82 -1.87 -19.38
C GLU A 72 -9.27 -1.62 -19.02
N TRP A 73 -9.90 -2.54 -18.27
CA TRP A 73 -11.30 -2.43 -17.87
C TRP A 73 -11.59 -1.32 -16.89
N ALA A 74 -10.57 -0.85 -16.15
CA ALA A 74 -10.75 0.14 -15.09
C ALA A 74 -10.78 1.55 -15.67
N LEU A 75 -11.95 2.17 -15.73
CA LEU A 75 -12.13 3.54 -16.22
C LEU A 75 -12.04 4.57 -15.10
N MET A 76 -12.23 4.16 -13.85
CA MET A 76 -12.16 5.02 -12.68
C MET A 76 -11.77 4.21 -11.44
N LEU A 77 -11.31 4.91 -10.39
CA LEU A 77 -10.86 4.25 -9.16
C LEU A 77 -11.98 3.46 -8.47
N ASP A 78 -13.22 3.92 -8.55
CA ASP A 78 -14.35 3.24 -7.92
C ASP A 78 -14.58 1.85 -8.48
N GLU A 79 -14.26 1.62 -9.75
CA GLU A 79 -14.35 0.30 -10.36
C GLU A 79 -13.32 -0.66 -9.74
N ILE A 80 -12.13 -0.16 -9.44
CA ILE A 80 -11.09 -0.96 -8.78
C ILE A 80 -11.55 -1.36 -7.38
N ARG A 81 -12.18 -0.44 -6.66
CA ARG A 81 -12.69 -0.71 -5.30
C ARG A 81 -13.74 -1.81 -5.24
N LEU A 82 -14.43 -2.07 -6.33
CA LEU A 82 -15.40 -3.17 -6.39
C LEU A 82 -14.73 -4.55 -6.32
N PHE A 83 -13.46 -4.65 -6.68
CA PHE A 83 -12.75 -5.91 -6.76
C PHE A 83 -11.71 -6.11 -5.68
N THR A 84 -11.15 -5.02 -5.13
CA THR A 84 -10.06 -5.12 -4.16
C THR A 84 -9.95 -3.83 -3.33
N SER A 85 -9.07 -3.86 -2.34
CA SER A 85 -8.78 -2.68 -1.54
C SER A 85 -7.92 -1.69 -2.31
N LEU A 86 -8.27 -0.42 -2.24
CA LEU A 86 -7.51 0.67 -2.87
C LEU A 86 -7.20 1.73 -1.81
N ILE A 87 -5.95 2.14 -1.76
CA ILE A 87 -5.45 3.14 -0.81
C ILE A 87 -4.99 4.35 -1.61
N GLU A 88 -5.71 5.48 -1.49
CA GLU A 88 -5.31 6.72 -2.13
C GLU A 88 -4.19 7.38 -1.32
N ILE A 89 -3.20 7.93 -2.03
CA ILE A 89 -2.10 8.65 -1.41
C ILE A 89 -2.46 10.14 -1.41
N PRO A 90 -2.67 10.76 -0.24
CA PRO A 90 -3.11 12.16 -0.16
C PRO A 90 -2.17 13.11 -0.90
N GLY A 91 -2.73 14.07 -1.62
CA GLY A 91 -1.98 15.10 -2.31
C GLY A 91 -1.37 14.67 -3.64
N SER A 92 -1.69 13.48 -4.13
CA SER A 92 -1.17 12.99 -5.41
C SER A 92 -2.21 12.14 -6.13
N ASP A 93 -1.92 11.80 -7.39
CA ASP A 93 -2.74 10.87 -8.17
C ASP A 93 -2.31 9.41 -7.96
N ARG A 94 -1.31 9.19 -7.12
CA ARG A 94 -0.79 7.85 -6.84
C ARG A 94 -1.73 7.10 -5.91
N PHE A 95 -1.75 5.79 -6.05
CA PHE A 95 -2.55 4.93 -5.18
C PHE A 95 -1.91 3.54 -5.09
N ILE A 96 -2.32 2.80 -4.06
CA ILE A 96 -1.87 1.43 -3.82
C ILE A 96 -3.07 0.50 -3.93
N VAL A 97 -2.90 -0.62 -4.60
CA VAL A 97 -3.95 -1.62 -4.80
C VAL A 97 -3.49 -2.96 -4.21
N GLN A 98 -4.39 -3.62 -3.49
CA GLN A 98 -4.15 -5.00 -3.09
C GLN A 98 -4.28 -5.89 -4.32
N ASN A 99 -3.27 -6.69 -4.60
CA ASN A 99 -3.23 -7.54 -5.81
C ASN A 99 -4.35 -8.59 -5.77
N PHE A 100 -4.93 -8.84 -6.91
CA PHE A 100 -6.10 -9.72 -7.04
C PHE A 100 -6.05 -10.55 -8.32
#